data_69ed0388c8659796e3b8708974a94f4d
#
_entry.id   69ed0388c8659796e3b8708974a94f4d
#
_cell.length_a   1.000
_cell.length_b   1.000
_cell.length_c   1.000
_cell.angle_alpha   90.00
_cell.angle_beta   90.00
_cell.angle_gamma   90.00
#
_symmetry.space_group_name_H-M   'P 1'
#
loop_
_entity.id
_entity.type
_entity.pdbx_description
1 polymer ?
#
loop_
_entity_poly.entity_id
_entity_poly.type
_entity_poly.pdbx_seq_one_letter_code
_entity_poly.pdbx_strand_id
1 'polypeptide(L)'
;MTTIYRSIITSRFKTQNLLHFYNMVGEEVSPTANSNHVYLTLGREEKWADNESDPGFAPPYPIDTADGVVDVWTNMIGAVKIKKELFDAVIPRRDFGDVRYDRPFSFYIGDIVVVNTAPFNLTEPGKGMLVYRCVDIPDNGACSISSIDNKIECLKLGGVWEPSSDASTAPIGTGDAIDMNDGYLWEYLYEIPADVSINRVTNEYIVVPFPQDIQSDPVRWGMHEVLQSDPDRYDLVFRVKCNVLRFKAYLDSVYFPENSLPGNSGFRQMSVVINPLEKRPLPSSPDVVCTKESYKKKELEGHTGEMIYIENRQPIIRALDQVEEVSLMFEF
;
A
#
# COMPACT_ATOMS: atom_id res chain seq x y z
N MET A 1 -22.89 2.26 37.66
CA MET A 1 -22.65 3.20 36.55
C MET A 1 -21.70 2.54 35.56
N THR A 2 -22.14 2.29 34.37
CA THR A 2 -21.27 1.76 33.30
C THR A 2 -20.53 2.94 32.69
N THR A 3 -19.22 2.98 32.84
CA THR A 3 -18.38 4.03 32.22
C THR A 3 -18.27 3.73 30.74
N ILE A 4 -18.74 4.63 29.89
CA ILE A 4 -18.62 4.50 28.43
C ILE A 4 -17.35 5.23 28.00
N TYR A 5 -16.42 4.49 27.40
CA TYR A 5 -15.21 5.05 26.80
C TYR A 5 -15.37 5.14 25.30
N ARG A 6 -14.91 6.26 24.74
CA ARG A 6 -14.77 6.42 23.27
C ARG A 6 -13.32 6.75 22.99
N SER A 7 -12.66 5.96 22.15
CA SER A 7 -11.26 6.15 21.76
C SER A 7 -11.10 6.01 20.25
N ILE A 8 -10.10 6.67 19.71
CA ILE A 8 -9.70 6.57 18.30
C ILE A 8 -8.19 6.56 18.19
N ILE A 9 -7.67 5.71 17.32
CA ILE A 9 -6.28 5.80 16.87
C ILE A 9 -6.21 6.86 15.79
N THR A 10 -5.38 7.89 15.99
CA THR A 10 -5.29 9.00 15.05
C THR A 10 -4.63 8.58 13.74
N SER A 11 -5.07 9.15 12.62
CA SER A 11 -4.44 8.93 11.31
C SER A 11 -2.96 9.28 11.31
N ARG A 12 -2.55 10.32 12.04
CA ARG A 12 -1.14 10.70 12.18
C ARG A 12 -0.29 9.56 12.77
N PHE A 13 -0.78 8.88 13.81
CA PHE A 13 -0.08 7.75 14.41
C PHE A 13 0.04 6.58 13.42
N LYS A 14 -1.02 6.27 12.70
CA LYS A 14 -1.02 5.23 11.65
C LYS A 14 0.02 5.53 10.56
N THR A 15 0.01 6.76 10.04
CA THR A 15 0.99 7.22 9.05
C THR A 15 2.43 7.18 9.58
N GLN A 16 2.64 7.53 10.85
CA GLN A 16 3.96 7.41 11.48
C GLN A 16 4.45 5.97 11.54
N ASN A 17 3.58 5.01 11.87
CA ASN A 17 3.93 3.58 11.88
C ASN A 17 4.27 3.08 10.48
N LEU A 18 3.51 3.49 9.45
CA LEU A 18 3.81 3.19 8.06
C LEU A 18 5.21 3.68 7.69
N LEU A 19 5.51 4.94 7.95
CA LEU A 19 6.83 5.52 7.65
C LEU A 19 7.95 4.89 8.46
N HIS A 20 7.68 4.54 9.72
CA HIS A 20 8.64 3.83 10.56
C HIS A 20 9.00 2.48 9.94
N PHE A 21 7.99 1.69 9.55
CA PHE A 21 8.21 0.42 8.88
C PHE A 21 8.98 0.58 7.56
N TYR A 22 8.56 1.51 6.69
CA TYR A 22 9.23 1.79 5.42
C TYR A 22 10.70 2.19 5.62
N ASN A 23 10.99 3.08 6.57
CA ASN A 23 12.36 3.54 6.85
C ASN A 23 13.23 2.47 7.52
N MET A 24 12.61 1.51 8.20
CA MET A 24 13.30 0.37 8.81
C MET A 24 13.87 -0.59 7.75
N VAL A 25 13.23 -0.68 6.57
CA VAL A 25 13.73 -1.51 5.46
C VAL A 25 14.99 -0.90 4.88
N GLY A 26 16.08 -1.63 4.95
CA GLY A 26 17.39 -1.14 4.54
C GLY A 26 17.54 -0.98 3.04
N GLU A 27 18.32 0.03 2.65
CA GLU A 27 18.87 0.15 1.31
C GLU A 27 20.06 -0.80 1.12
N GLU A 28 20.22 -1.34 -0.09
CA GLU A 28 21.28 -2.30 -0.42
C GLU A 28 22.72 -1.78 -0.26
N VAL A 29 22.93 -0.52 0.10
CA VAL A 29 24.20 0.20 -0.07
C VAL A 29 25.21 -0.01 1.07
N SER A 30 24.85 -0.66 2.18
CA SER A 30 25.85 -0.89 3.24
C SER A 30 25.56 -2.13 4.08
N PRO A 31 26.48 -3.10 4.11
CA PRO A 31 26.38 -4.27 4.99
C PRO A 31 26.69 -3.98 6.46
N THR A 32 26.89 -2.72 6.82
CA THR A 32 27.49 -2.35 8.10
C THR A 32 26.51 -1.79 9.10
N ALA A 33 25.44 -2.12 9.32
CA ALA A 33 24.68 -1.80 10.55
C ALA A 33 23.20 -1.47 10.31
N ASN A 34 22.35 -2.17 10.94
CA ASN A 34 20.97 -1.83 11.28
C ASN A 34 19.96 -1.68 10.13
N SER A 35 20.27 -2.10 8.93
CA SER A 35 19.26 -2.23 7.88
C SER A 35 18.53 -3.56 8.00
N ASN A 36 17.23 -3.52 8.10
CA ASN A 36 16.43 -4.73 8.11
C ASN A 36 16.19 -5.21 6.68
N HIS A 37 16.38 -6.49 6.47
CA HIS A 37 16.09 -7.17 5.22
C HIS A 37 14.73 -7.89 5.34
N VAL A 38 13.82 -7.58 4.43
CA VAL A 38 12.48 -8.16 4.41
C VAL A 38 12.39 -9.21 3.32
N TYR A 39 11.85 -10.36 3.66
CA TYR A 39 11.67 -11.49 2.75
C TYR A 39 10.22 -11.94 2.69
N LEU A 40 9.72 -12.16 1.49
CA LEU A 40 8.52 -12.94 1.25
C LEU A 40 8.93 -14.40 1.24
N THR A 41 8.34 -15.21 2.10
CA THR A 41 8.51 -16.65 2.10
C THR A 41 7.34 -17.32 1.44
N LEU A 42 7.60 -18.45 0.80
CA LEU A 42 6.59 -19.24 0.11
C LEU A 42 6.66 -20.66 0.60
N GLY A 43 5.52 -21.26 0.79
CA GLY A 43 5.49 -22.60 1.39
C GLY A 43 4.21 -23.36 1.10
N ARG A 44 4.14 -24.54 1.68
CA ARG A 44 3.07 -25.53 1.66
C ARG A 44 2.73 -26.02 0.25
N GLU A 45 3.49 -27.01 -0.20
CA GLU A 45 3.21 -27.73 -1.46
C GLU A 45 2.02 -28.69 -1.29
N GLU A 46 1.80 -29.18 -0.06
CA GLU A 46 0.71 -30.11 0.24
C GLU A 46 -0.64 -29.43 0.29
N LYS A 47 -1.65 -30.16 -0.16
CA LYS A 47 -3.05 -29.69 -0.11
C LYS A 47 -3.50 -29.41 1.31
N TRP A 48 -4.38 -28.41 1.46
CA TRP A 48 -5.07 -28.15 2.73
C TRP A 48 -6.04 -29.27 3.10
N ALA A 49 -6.75 -29.80 2.09
CA ALA A 49 -7.72 -30.87 2.23
C ALA A 49 -7.98 -31.54 0.87
N ASP A 50 -8.62 -32.69 0.87
CA ASP A 50 -8.94 -33.43 -0.36
C ASP A 50 -9.90 -32.67 -1.27
N ASN A 51 -10.75 -31.82 -0.70
CA ASN A 51 -11.72 -30.98 -1.41
C ASN A 51 -11.21 -29.58 -1.77
N GLU A 52 -9.92 -29.36 -1.76
CA GLU A 52 -9.32 -28.03 -2.06
C GLU A 52 -9.71 -27.47 -3.44
N SER A 53 -10.07 -28.34 -4.38
CA SER A 53 -10.48 -27.93 -5.73
C SER A 53 -11.96 -27.57 -5.83
N ASP A 54 -12.73 -27.71 -4.75
CA ASP A 54 -14.16 -27.42 -4.77
C ASP A 54 -14.41 -25.91 -4.87
N PRO A 55 -15.40 -25.47 -5.65
CA PRO A 55 -15.83 -24.08 -5.66
C PRO A 55 -16.24 -23.63 -4.25
N GLY A 56 -15.63 -22.58 -3.75
CA GLY A 56 -15.92 -22.04 -2.42
C GLY A 56 -15.10 -22.64 -1.28
N PHE A 57 -14.13 -23.53 -1.57
CA PHE A 57 -13.15 -23.93 -0.56
C PHE A 57 -12.40 -22.71 -0.02
N ALA A 58 -12.37 -22.55 1.30
CA ALA A 58 -11.59 -21.55 1.99
C ALA A 58 -10.43 -22.23 2.74
N PRO A 59 -9.19 -21.77 2.54
CA PRO A 59 -8.06 -22.24 3.33
C PRO A 59 -8.30 -21.95 4.83
N PRO A 60 -7.70 -22.70 5.74
CA PRO A 60 -7.81 -22.40 7.16
C PRO A 60 -7.24 -21.03 7.47
N TYR A 61 -7.79 -20.33 8.47
CA TYR A 61 -7.20 -19.08 8.96
C TYR A 61 -5.78 -19.32 9.47
N PRO A 62 -4.83 -18.42 9.17
CA PRO A 62 -3.50 -18.50 9.75
C PRO A 62 -3.60 -18.30 11.27
N ILE A 63 -2.73 -18.98 12.00
CA ILE A 63 -2.70 -18.94 13.46
C ILE A 63 -1.53 -18.06 13.92
N ASP A 64 -1.84 -16.98 14.62
CA ASP A 64 -0.83 -16.11 15.23
C ASP A 64 -0.38 -16.68 16.58
N THR A 65 0.35 -17.78 16.52
CA THR A 65 0.96 -18.46 17.67
C THR A 65 2.31 -19.04 17.28
N ALA A 66 3.08 -19.47 18.28
CA ALA A 66 4.33 -20.16 18.02
C ALA A 66 4.16 -21.39 17.11
N ASP A 67 3.05 -22.12 17.24
CA ASP A 67 2.77 -23.29 16.40
C ASP A 67 2.49 -22.88 14.93
N GLY A 68 1.82 -21.74 14.70
CA GLY A 68 1.60 -21.20 13.35
C GLY A 68 2.90 -20.80 12.69
N VAL A 69 3.80 -20.16 13.41
CA VAL A 69 5.15 -19.82 12.92
C VAL A 69 5.96 -21.08 12.63
N VAL A 70 5.88 -22.10 13.47
CA VAL A 70 6.52 -23.40 13.25
C VAL A 70 5.98 -24.08 11.98
N ASP A 71 4.66 -24.03 11.77
CA ASP A 71 4.03 -24.59 10.55
C ASP A 71 4.59 -23.93 9.28
N VAL A 72 4.67 -22.58 9.26
CA VAL A 72 5.24 -21.83 8.12
C VAL A 72 6.68 -22.26 7.86
N TRP A 73 7.53 -22.28 8.89
CA TRP A 73 8.93 -22.67 8.75
C TRP A 73 9.10 -24.12 8.30
N THR A 74 8.23 -25.02 8.78
CA THR A 74 8.24 -26.44 8.41
C THR A 74 7.90 -26.65 6.95
N ASN A 75 6.90 -25.91 6.45
CA ASN A 75 6.39 -26.07 5.09
C ASN A 75 7.02 -25.10 4.09
N MET A 76 7.91 -24.21 4.50
CA MET A 76 8.58 -23.24 3.63
C MET A 76 9.35 -23.94 2.50
N ILE A 77 9.25 -23.39 1.29
CA ILE A 77 10.00 -23.81 0.10
C ILE A 77 11.23 -22.94 -0.08
N GLY A 78 11.07 -21.64 0.14
CA GLY A 78 12.13 -20.65 0.00
C GLY A 78 11.66 -19.24 0.30
N ALA A 79 12.55 -18.29 0.16
CA ALA A 79 12.31 -16.88 0.43
C ALA A 79 12.88 -16.00 -0.69
N VAL A 80 12.16 -14.91 -1.00
CA VAL A 80 12.56 -13.90 -1.98
C VAL A 80 12.62 -12.54 -1.30
N LYS A 81 13.69 -11.79 -1.52
CA LYS A 81 13.90 -10.48 -0.94
C LYS A 81 12.89 -9.46 -1.49
N ILE A 82 12.27 -8.69 -0.59
CA ILE A 82 11.43 -7.57 -0.96
C ILE A 82 12.32 -6.33 -0.98
N LYS A 83 12.46 -5.71 -2.16
CA LYS A 83 13.30 -4.53 -2.35
C LYS A 83 12.56 -3.27 -1.96
N LYS A 84 13.28 -2.31 -1.36
CA LYS A 84 12.70 -1.06 -0.88
C LYS A 84 12.01 -0.23 -1.98
N GLU A 85 12.55 -0.23 -3.18
CA GLU A 85 11.98 0.42 -4.36
C GLU A 85 10.64 -0.17 -4.84
N LEU A 86 10.27 -1.35 -4.32
CA LEU A 86 9.01 -2.02 -4.62
C LEU A 86 7.91 -1.74 -3.57
N PHE A 87 8.21 -0.88 -2.61
CA PHE A 87 7.23 -0.40 -1.64
C PHE A 87 6.54 0.86 -2.15
N ASP A 88 5.22 0.88 -2.07
CA ASP A 88 4.35 2.00 -2.40
C ASP A 88 3.50 2.39 -1.18
N ALA A 89 3.53 3.66 -0.79
CA ALA A 89 2.44 4.21 -0.01
C ALA A 89 1.24 4.40 -0.94
N VAL A 90 0.07 3.89 -0.56
CA VAL A 90 -1.11 3.92 -1.41
C VAL A 90 -2.35 4.40 -0.66
N ILE A 91 -3.24 5.07 -1.38
CA ILE A 91 -4.57 5.44 -0.88
C ILE A 91 -5.64 5.00 -1.88
N PRO A 92 -6.90 4.84 -1.45
CA PRO A 92 -7.98 4.51 -2.36
C PRO A 92 -8.09 5.50 -3.51
N ARG A 93 -8.29 4.98 -4.72
CA ARG A 93 -8.48 5.78 -5.93
C ARG A 93 -9.92 6.19 -6.07
N ARG A 94 -10.15 7.48 -6.23
CA ARG A 94 -11.42 8.06 -6.63
C ARG A 94 -11.20 9.05 -7.76
N ASP A 95 -11.64 8.71 -8.96
CA ASP A 95 -11.57 9.61 -10.10
C ASP A 95 -12.70 10.65 -10.01
N PHE A 96 -12.48 11.84 -10.54
CA PHE A 96 -13.55 12.83 -10.65
C PHE A 96 -14.63 12.29 -11.60
N GLY A 97 -15.88 12.19 -11.10
CA GLY A 97 -16.97 11.57 -11.84
C GLY A 97 -16.96 10.04 -11.81
N ASP A 98 -16.36 9.43 -10.81
CA ASP A 98 -16.27 7.98 -10.67
C ASP A 98 -17.64 7.35 -10.44
N VAL A 99 -18.10 6.60 -11.43
CA VAL A 99 -19.41 5.94 -11.45
C VAL A 99 -19.58 4.82 -10.41
N ARG A 100 -18.53 4.44 -9.70
CA ARG A 100 -18.60 3.48 -8.58
C ARG A 100 -19.28 4.10 -7.35
N TYR A 101 -19.36 5.42 -7.29
CA TYR A 101 -20.04 6.15 -6.22
C TYR A 101 -21.46 6.54 -6.63
N ASP A 102 -22.42 6.43 -5.73
CA ASP A 102 -23.83 6.81 -5.96
C ASP A 102 -23.97 8.28 -6.39
N ARG A 103 -23.09 9.15 -5.84
CA ARG A 103 -22.98 10.56 -6.21
C ARG A 103 -21.55 10.86 -6.68
N PRO A 104 -21.24 10.61 -7.96
CA PRO A 104 -19.88 10.66 -8.50
C PRO A 104 -19.24 12.06 -8.49
N PHE A 105 -20.05 13.11 -8.35
CA PHE A 105 -19.61 14.50 -8.31
C PHE A 105 -19.85 15.18 -6.96
N SER A 106 -20.27 14.44 -5.92
CA SER A 106 -20.42 14.95 -4.56
C SER A 106 -19.24 14.55 -3.70
N PHE A 107 -18.62 15.52 -3.03
CA PHE A 107 -17.42 15.31 -2.24
C PHE A 107 -17.57 15.88 -0.84
N TYR A 108 -16.78 15.33 0.09
CA TYR A 108 -16.66 15.81 1.45
C TYR A 108 -15.30 16.48 1.68
N ILE A 109 -15.22 17.32 2.70
CA ILE A 109 -13.94 17.93 3.09
C ILE A 109 -12.93 16.83 3.45
N GLY A 110 -11.80 16.85 2.78
CA GLY A 110 -10.74 15.87 2.93
C GLY A 110 -10.75 14.75 1.90
N ASP A 111 -11.78 14.64 1.05
CA ASP A 111 -11.80 13.68 -0.06
C ASP A 111 -10.64 13.96 -1.03
N ILE A 112 -9.98 12.89 -1.43
CA ILE A 112 -8.91 12.93 -2.43
C ILE A 112 -9.48 12.47 -3.77
N VAL A 113 -9.25 13.24 -4.81
CA VAL A 113 -9.71 12.92 -6.16
C VAL A 113 -8.58 12.96 -7.17
N VAL A 114 -8.71 12.12 -8.18
CA VAL A 114 -7.80 12.05 -9.31
C VAL A 114 -8.46 12.66 -10.53
N VAL A 115 -7.72 13.52 -11.21
CA VAL A 115 -8.12 14.10 -12.49
C VAL A 115 -7.14 13.65 -13.55
N ASN A 116 -7.63 12.89 -14.52
CA ASN A 116 -6.85 12.49 -15.69
C ASN A 116 -6.72 13.66 -16.65
N THR A 117 -5.51 14.08 -16.98
CA THR A 117 -5.27 15.26 -17.83
C THR A 117 -5.48 15.00 -19.32
N ALA A 118 -5.55 13.73 -19.73
CA ALA A 118 -5.94 13.34 -21.10
C ALA A 118 -6.43 11.89 -21.12
N PRO A 119 -7.33 11.51 -22.05
CA PRO A 119 -7.63 10.11 -22.29
C PRO A 119 -6.33 9.39 -22.68
N PHE A 120 -6.14 8.17 -22.16
CA PHE A 120 -5.00 7.32 -22.51
C PHE A 120 -4.95 7.17 -24.03
N ASN A 121 -3.92 7.72 -24.65
CA ASN A 121 -3.65 7.56 -26.07
C ASN A 121 -2.33 6.81 -26.22
N LEU A 122 -2.37 5.66 -26.91
CA LEU A 122 -1.19 4.82 -27.18
C LEU A 122 -0.07 5.53 -27.95
N THR A 123 -0.39 6.62 -28.64
CA THR A 123 0.57 7.42 -29.43
C THR A 123 1.20 8.57 -28.64
N GLU A 124 0.56 8.99 -27.54
CA GLU A 124 1.14 9.93 -26.58
C GLU A 124 1.17 9.23 -25.23
N PRO A 125 2.33 8.74 -24.78
CA PRO A 125 2.46 8.13 -23.46
C PRO A 125 1.94 9.12 -22.43
N GLY A 126 0.94 8.69 -21.68
CA GLY A 126 0.00 9.47 -20.90
C GLY A 126 0.62 10.63 -20.14
N LYS A 127 -0.06 11.75 -20.16
CA LYS A 127 0.14 12.81 -19.18
C LYS A 127 -0.16 12.22 -17.81
N GLY A 128 0.52 12.74 -16.77
CA GLY A 128 0.33 12.28 -15.41
C GLY A 128 -1.11 12.44 -14.92
N MET A 129 -1.38 11.89 -13.78
CA MET A 129 -2.65 12.06 -13.07
C MET A 129 -2.48 13.17 -12.03
N LEU A 130 -3.36 14.17 -12.05
CA LEU A 130 -3.36 15.23 -11.05
C LEU A 130 -4.18 14.79 -9.85
N VAL A 131 -3.66 15.03 -8.67
CA VAL A 131 -4.30 14.65 -7.39
C VAL A 131 -4.68 15.90 -6.62
N TYR A 132 -5.95 15.97 -6.24
CA TYR A 132 -6.53 17.09 -5.51
C TYR A 132 -7.18 16.62 -4.21
N ARG A 133 -7.26 17.55 -3.25
CA ARG A 133 -8.03 17.38 -2.02
C ARG A 133 -9.16 18.39 -1.98
N CYS A 134 -10.36 17.96 -1.64
CA CYS A 134 -11.46 18.86 -1.33
C CYS A 134 -11.19 19.54 0.01
N VAL A 135 -11.09 20.87 0.01
CA VAL A 135 -10.80 21.66 1.21
C VAL A 135 -12.02 22.42 1.73
N ASP A 136 -13.00 22.69 0.87
CA ASP A 136 -14.29 23.21 1.27
C ASP A 136 -15.39 22.74 0.32
N ILE A 137 -16.65 22.78 0.80
CA ILE A 137 -17.85 22.30 0.11
C ILE A 137 -18.96 23.33 0.21
N PRO A 138 -19.99 23.30 -0.67
CA PRO A 138 -21.07 24.26 -0.66
C PRO A 138 -21.75 24.45 0.71
N ASP A 139 -22.10 25.70 1.02
CA ASP A 139 -22.84 26.06 2.26
C ASP A 139 -24.27 25.57 2.25
N ASN A 140 -24.85 25.36 1.05
CA ASN A 140 -26.19 24.80 0.91
C ASN A 140 -26.15 23.30 1.06
N GLY A 141 -26.84 22.74 2.06
CA GLY A 141 -26.81 21.31 2.33
C GLY A 141 -27.61 20.93 3.56
N ALA A 142 -27.39 19.73 4.05
CA ALA A 142 -28.03 19.20 5.25
C ALA A 142 -26.99 18.59 6.21
N CYS A 143 -27.21 18.76 7.50
CA CYS A 143 -26.39 18.14 8.52
C CYS A 143 -26.95 16.76 8.91
N SER A 144 -26.05 15.78 9.14
CA SER A 144 -26.45 14.49 9.71
C SER A 144 -27.06 14.58 11.10
N ILE A 145 -26.85 15.73 11.80
CA ILE A 145 -27.50 16.07 13.07
C ILE A 145 -28.71 16.91 12.74
N SER A 146 -29.90 16.34 12.82
CA SER A 146 -31.15 16.91 12.33
C SER A 146 -31.59 18.26 12.94
N SER A 147 -30.99 18.66 14.05
CA SER A 147 -31.28 19.96 14.72
C SER A 147 -30.36 21.10 14.24
N ILE A 148 -29.45 20.84 13.30
CA ILE A 148 -28.44 21.79 12.86
C ILE A 148 -28.59 22.03 11.35
N ASP A 149 -28.72 23.29 10.99
CA ASP A 149 -28.93 23.78 9.63
C ASP A 149 -27.72 24.57 9.07
N ASN A 150 -26.63 24.65 9.85
CA ASN A 150 -25.44 25.40 9.51
C ASN A 150 -24.22 24.49 9.37
N LYS A 151 -23.48 24.61 8.26
CA LYS A 151 -22.32 23.81 7.94
C LYS A 151 -21.23 23.86 9.03
N ILE A 152 -20.87 25.07 9.46
CA ILE A 152 -19.80 25.28 10.43
C ILE A 152 -20.13 24.63 11.78
N GLU A 153 -21.37 24.78 12.23
CA GLU A 153 -21.84 24.19 13.49
C GLU A 153 -21.92 22.67 13.38
N CYS A 154 -22.41 22.16 12.25
CA CYS A 154 -22.43 20.72 11.95
C CYS A 154 -21.05 20.07 12.08
N LEU A 155 -20.05 20.64 11.39
CA LEU A 155 -18.68 20.13 11.41
C LEU A 155 -18.02 20.25 12.79
N LYS A 156 -18.27 21.34 13.53
CA LYS A 156 -17.76 21.52 14.91
C LYS A 156 -18.27 20.45 15.88
N LEU A 157 -19.51 20.01 15.69
CA LEU A 157 -20.14 18.99 16.53
C LEU A 157 -19.86 17.55 16.03
N GLY A 158 -19.02 17.40 15.01
CA GLY A 158 -18.67 16.11 14.44
C GLY A 158 -19.74 15.48 13.56
N GLY A 159 -20.70 16.29 13.08
CA GLY A 159 -21.66 15.88 12.08
C GLY A 159 -21.05 15.85 10.68
N VAL A 160 -21.73 15.17 9.77
CA VAL A 160 -21.41 15.14 8.34
C VAL A 160 -22.32 16.14 7.64
N TRP A 161 -21.71 17.05 6.88
CA TRP A 161 -22.46 18.00 6.04
C TRP A 161 -22.60 17.45 4.63
N GLU A 162 -23.82 17.24 4.18
CA GLU A 162 -24.11 16.80 2.81
C GLU A 162 -24.47 18.00 1.95
N PRO A 163 -23.63 18.36 0.95
CA PRO A 163 -23.95 19.45 0.05
C PRO A 163 -25.15 19.09 -0.84
N SER A 164 -26.02 20.06 -1.10
CA SER A 164 -27.19 19.89 -1.97
C SER A 164 -26.86 19.97 -3.46
N SER A 165 -25.70 20.51 -3.81
CA SER A 165 -25.21 20.61 -5.19
C SER A 165 -23.95 19.79 -5.38
N ASP A 166 -23.83 19.19 -6.53
CA ASP A 166 -22.64 18.44 -6.96
C ASP A 166 -21.62 19.36 -7.62
N ALA A 167 -20.34 18.96 -7.61
CA ALA A 167 -19.30 19.66 -8.35
C ALA A 167 -19.58 19.61 -9.85
N SER A 168 -19.42 20.73 -10.53
CA SER A 168 -19.78 20.85 -11.95
C SER A 168 -18.61 20.56 -12.88
N THR A 169 -17.39 20.83 -12.42
CA THR A 169 -16.17 20.77 -13.24
C THR A 169 -15.02 20.22 -12.40
N ALA A 170 -14.20 19.38 -13.03
CA ALA A 170 -12.97 18.88 -12.40
C ALA A 170 -12.02 20.04 -12.07
N PRO A 171 -11.34 20.00 -10.91
CA PRO A 171 -10.39 21.04 -10.55
C PRO A 171 -9.23 21.12 -11.55
N ILE A 172 -8.79 22.35 -11.84
CA ILE A 172 -7.69 22.65 -12.77
C ILE A 172 -6.77 23.67 -12.12
N GLY A 173 -5.46 23.44 -12.20
CA GLY A 173 -4.45 24.34 -11.68
C GLY A 173 -3.69 23.77 -10.48
N THR A 174 -2.79 24.57 -9.90
CA THR A 174 -1.82 24.13 -8.87
C THR A 174 -1.87 25.02 -7.61
N GLY A 175 -3.07 25.45 -7.22
CA GLY A 175 -3.28 26.32 -6.06
C GLY A 175 -3.73 25.59 -4.80
N ASP A 176 -3.80 26.31 -3.69
CA ASP A 176 -4.25 25.83 -2.36
C ASP A 176 -5.75 25.95 -2.16
N ALA A 177 -6.40 26.83 -2.94
CA ALA A 177 -7.83 27.08 -2.89
C ALA A 177 -8.33 27.37 -4.31
N ILE A 178 -8.52 26.32 -5.09
CA ILE A 178 -8.97 26.38 -6.47
C ILE A 178 -10.49 26.37 -6.44
N ASP A 179 -11.10 27.47 -6.87
CA ASP A 179 -12.56 27.63 -6.97
C ASP A 179 -13.01 27.43 -8.42
N MET A 180 -13.85 26.43 -8.64
CA MET A 180 -14.47 26.16 -9.94
C MET A 180 -15.83 26.86 -10.11
N ASN A 181 -16.19 27.80 -9.21
CA ASN A 181 -17.45 28.55 -9.15
C ASN A 181 -18.69 27.66 -8.94
N ASP A 182 -18.53 26.53 -8.28
CA ASP A 182 -19.61 25.59 -7.94
C ASP A 182 -19.77 25.39 -6.42
N GLY A 183 -19.00 26.14 -5.63
CA GLY A 183 -18.98 26.11 -4.18
C GLY A 183 -18.03 25.08 -3.58
N TYR A 184 -17.37 24.28 -4.40
CA TYR A 184 -16.26 23.41 -3.96
C TYR A 184 -14.95 24.15 -4.09
N LEU A 185 -14.10 24.04 -3.05
CA LEU A 185 -12.72 24.49 -3.11
C LEU A 185 -11.78 23.29 -3.08
N TRP A 186 -10.78 23.35 -3.95
CA TRP A 186 -9.82 22.29 -4.13
C TRP A 186 -8.41 22.76 -3.85
N GLU A 187 -7.61 21.87 -3.28
CA GLU A 187 -6.18 22.03 -3.13
C GLU A 187 -5.48 21.03 -4.05
N TYR A 188 -4.57 21.52 -4.86
CA TYR A 188 -3.66 20.67 -5.62
C TYR A 188 -2.64 20.04 -4.67
N LEU A 189 -2.44 18.73 -4.76
CA LEU A 189 -1.48 18.00 -3.94
C LEU A 189 -0.21 17.64 -4.70
N TYR A 190 -0.33 16.88 -5.77
CA TYR A 190 0.79 16.39 -6.58
C TYR A 190 0.31 15.85 -7.91
N GLU A 191 1.28 15.57 -8.80
CA GLU A 191 1.06 14.86 -10.05
C GLU A 191 1.71 13.47 -9.97
N ILE A 192 0.99 12.42 -10.36
CA ILE A 192 1.55 11.09 -10.53
C ILE A 192 2.15 11.02 -11.92
N PRO A 193 3.46 10.80 -12.09
CA PRO A 193 4.09 10.71 -13.41
C PRO A 193 3.48 9.61 -14.27
N ALA A 194 3.49 9.78 -15.58
CA ALA A 194 2.87 8.84 -16.51
C ALA A 194 3.42 7.40 -16.39
N ASP A 195 4.72 7.25 -16.25
CA ASP A 195 5.37 5.95 -16.06
C ASP A 195 5.01 5.29 -14.73
N VAL A 196 4.86 6.08 -13.67
CA VAL A 196 4.38 5.60 -12.36
C VAL A 196 2.90 5.22 -12.46
N SER A 197 2.09 6.05 -13.12
CA SER A 197 0.67 5.78 -13.33
C SER A 197 0.43 4.44 -14.01
N ILE A 198 1.16 4.14 -15.08
CA ILE A 198 1.02 2.89 -15.84
C ILE A 198 1.41 1.66 -15.02
N ASN A 199 2.47 1.76 -14.23
CA ASN A 199 3.09 0.60 -13.58
C ASN A 199 2.65 0.40 -12.12
N ARG A 200 2.22 1.47 -11.43
CA ARG A 200 2.01 1.45 -9.98
C ARG A 200 0.60 1.89 -9.53
N VAL A 201 -0.18 2.54 -10.41
CA VAL A 201 -1.58 2.87 -10.13
C VAL A 201 -2.48 1.71 -10.56
N THR A 202 -3.48 1.41 -9.74
CA THR A 202 -4.50 0.39 -10.05
C THR A 202 -5.88 1.03 -10.17
N ASN A 203 -6.90 0.22 -10.46
CA ASN A 203 -8.28 0.69 -10.43
C ASN A 203 -8.77 1.05 -9.01
N GLU A 204 -8.10 0.50 -7.99
CA GLU A 204 -8.51 0.63 -6.58
C GLU A 204 -7.64 1.61 -5.80
N TYR A 205 -6.37 1.79 -6.20
CA TYR A 205 -5.38 2.54 -5.44
C TYR A 205 -4.53 3.45 -6.31
N ILE A 206 -4.17 4.61 -5.75
CA ILE A 206 -3.15 5.50 -6.29
C ILE A 206 -1.93 5.54 -5.37
N VAL A 207 -0.78 5.83 -5.95
CA VAL A 207 0.50 5.94 -5.22
C VAL A 207 0.65 7.33 -4.63
N VAL A 208 1.11 7.38 -3.40
CA VAL A 208 1.53 8.62 -2.71
C VAL A 208 3.05 8.62 -2.65
N PRO A 209 3.75 9.63 -3.19
CA PRO A 209 5.19 9.66 -3.13
C PRO A 209 5.69 9.83 -1.70
N PHE A 210 6.76 9.13 -1.35
CA PHE A 210 7.48 9.37 -0.11
C PHE A 210 8.24 10.69 -0.16
N PRO A 211 8.56 11.30 0.98
CA PRO A 211 9.35 12.54 1.01
C PRO A 211 10.65 12.46 0.21
N GLN A 212 11.32 11.31 0.22
CA GLN A 212 12.55 11.09 -0.54
C GLN A 212 12.33 11.12 -2.06
N ASP A 213 11.21 10.58 -2.55
CA ASP A 213 10.86 10.60 -3.97
C ASP A 213 10.68 12.04 -4.46
N ILE A 214 9.97 12.85 -3.67
CA ILE A 214 9.74 14.27 -3.98
C ILE A 214 11.04 15.06 -3.91
N GLN A 215 11.86 14.82 -2.88
CA GLN A 215 13.14 15.52 -2.72
C GLN A 215 14.12 15.19 -3.84
N SER A 216 14.09 13.98 -4.37
CA SER A 216 14.98 13.55 -5.46
C SER A 216 14.61 14.20 -6.80
N ASP A 217 13.32 14.35 -7.09
CA ASP A 217 12.82 14.96 -8.33
C ASP A 217 11.46 15.65 -8.10
N PRO A 218 11.45 16.85 -7.53
CA PRO A 218 10.20 17.57 -7.23
C PRO A 218 9.38 17.88 -8.48
N VAL A 219 10.04 18.19 -9.59
CA VAL A 219 9.35 18.55 -10.85
C VAL A 219 8.58 17.37 -11.41
N ARG A 220 9.14 16.19 -11.32
CA ARG A 220 8.48 14.93 -11.75
C ARG A 220 7.16 14.68 -11.03
N TRP A 221 7.07 15.05 -9.75
CA TRP A 221 5.87 14.91 -8.93
C TRP A 221 4.97 16.15 -8.94
N GLY A 222 5.17 17.03 -9.92
CA GLY A 222 4.36 18.24 -10.10
C GLY A 222 4.57 19.32 -9.04
N MET A 223 5.69 19.26 -8.30
CA MET A 223 6.04 20.29 -7.31
C MET A 223 6.69 21.49 -8.04
N HIS A 224 5.85 22.39 -8.55
CA HIS A 224 6.29 23.61 -9.22
C HIS A 224 6.88 24.62 -8.22
N GLU A 225 7.63 25.60 -8.71
CA GLU A 225 8.40 26.56 -7.90
C GLU A 225 7.63 27.22 -6.74
N VAL A 226 6.35 27.52 -6.94
CA VAL A 226 5.49 28.10 -5.90
C VAL A 226 5.26 27.14 -4.72
N LEU A 227 5.30 25.85 -4.96
CA LEU A 227 5.07 24.82 -3.95
C LEU A 227 6.38 24.40 -3.25
N GLN A 228 7.52 24.65 -3.87
CA GLN A 228 8.84 24.29 -3.33
C GLN A 228 9.25 25.14 -2.11
N SER A 229 8.63 26.29 -1.90
CA SER A 229 8.92 27.15 -0.75
C SER A 229 8.27 26.70 0.56
N ASP A 230 7.33 25.76 0.52
CA ASP A 230 6.63 25.22 1.69
C ASP A 230 7.12 23.81 2.01
N PRO A 231 7.98 23.62 3.03
CA PRO A 231 8.50 22.31 3.40
C PRO A 231 7.42 21.33 3.82
N ASP A 232 6.28 21.81 4.33
CA ASP A 232 5.16 20.93 4.75
C ASP A 232 4.46 20.28 3.53
N ARG A 233 4.71 20.80 2.33
CA ARG A 233 4.18 20.22 1.10
C ARG A 233 4.86 18.93 0.68
N TYR A 234 6.08 18.70 1.12
CA TYR A 234 6.81 17.47 0.85
C TYR A 234 6.27 16.28 1.68
N ASP A 235 5.44 16.56 2.68
CA ASP A 235 4.93 15.54 3.58
C ASP A 235 3.53 15.03 3.16
N LEU A 236 3.44 14.64 1.88
CA LEU A 236 2.18 14.21 1.27
C LEU A 236 1.57 13.01 1.98
N VAL A 237 2.39 12.08 2.48
CA VAL A 237 1.91 10.89 3.17
C VAL A 237 1.04 11.25 4.38
N PHE A 238 1.43 12.30 5.14
CA PHE A 238 0.61 12.83 6.23
C PHE A 238 -0.57 13.67 5.75
N ARG A 239 -0.39 14.45 4.69
CA ARG A 239 -1.46 15.31 4.14
C ARG A 239 -2.65 14.50 3.65
N VAL A 240 -2.40 13.35 3.01
CA VAL A 240 -3.44 12.43 2.54
C VAL A 240 -3.84 11.38 3.58
N LYS A 241 -3.22 11.42 4.79
CA LYS A 241 -3.45 10.47 5.88
C LYS A 241 -3.24 9.01 5.45
N CYS A 242 -2.21 8.77 4.65
CA CYS A 242 -1.90 7.45 4.16
C CYS A 242 -1.54 6.50 5.32
N ASN A 243 -2.16 5.33 5.33
CA ASN A 243 -1.94 4.27 6.31
C ASN A 243 -1.79 2.89 5.67
N VAL A 244 -1.74 2.83 4.34
CA VAL A 244 -1.57 1.57 3.61
C VAL A 244 -0.24 1.58 2.89
N LEU A 245 0.55 0.55 3.16
CA LEU A 245 1.80 0.26 2.48
C LEU A 245 1.61 -0.98 1.62
N ARG A 246 1.76 -0.83 0.32
CA ARG A 246 1.79 -1.92 -0.65
C ARG A 246 3.23 -2.25 -0.97
N PHE A 247 3.56 -3.52 -1.05
CA PHE A 247 4.85 -3.96 -1.57
C PHE A 247 4.69 -5.13 -2.52
N LYS A 248 5.64 -5.26 -3.42
CA LYS A 248 5.64 -6.23 -4.47
C LYS A 248 6.87 -7.13 -4.35
N ALA A 249 6.70 -8.39 -4.67
CA ALA A 249 7.78 -9.32 -4.86
C ALA A 249 7.61 -10.01 -6.21
N TYR A 250 8.72 -10.19 -6.92
CA TYR A 250 8.72 -10.87 -8.21
C TYR A 250 9.26 -12.28 -8.04
N LEU A 251 8.46 -13.24 -8.43
CA LEU A 251 8.81 -14.65 -8.41
C LEU A 251 9.33 -15.04 -9.81
N ASP A 252 10.61 -14.83 -10.01
CA ASP A 252 11.30 -15.21 -11.24
C ASP A 252 11.76 -16.68 -11.16
N SER A 253 11.71 -17.40 -12.27
CA SER A 253 12.22 -18.76 -12.37
C SER A 253 13.72 -18.88 -12.07
N VAL A 254 14.48 -17.81 -12.29
CA VAL A 254 15.94 -17.77 -12.03
C VAL A 254 16.24 -17.70 -10.53
N TYR A 255 15.42 -16.93 -9.79
CA TYR A 255 15.64 -16.67 -8.36
C TYR A 255 14.78 -17.52 -7.44
N PHE A 256 13.71 -18.13 -7.98
CA PHE A 256 12.82 -18.92 -7.17
C PHE A 256 13.31 -20.38 -7.05
N PRO A 257 13.30 -20.94 -5.84
CA PRO A 257 13.71 -22.32 -5.64
C PRO A 257 12.82 -23.27 -6.42
N GLU A 258 13.44 -24.26 -7.06
CA GLU A 258 12.73 -25.39 -7.63
C GLU A 258 11.87 -26.04 -6.55
N ASN A 259 10.66 -26.42 -6.90
CA ASN A 259 9.82 -27.21 -6.00
C ASN A 259 10.49 -28.52 -5.67
N SER A 260 10.35 -28.96 -4.44
CA SER A 260 10.93 -30.22 -3.99
C SER A 260 10.21 -31.44 -4.59
N LEU A 261 8.97 -31.27 -5.06
CA LEU A 261 8.17 -32.33 -5.65
C LEU A 261 8.05 -32.17 -7.16
N PRO A 262 8.51 -33.16 -7.96
CA PRO A 262 8.35 -33.15 -9.41
C PRO A 262 6.87 -33.01 -9.81
N GLY A 263 6.59 -32.02 -10.66
CA GLY A 263 5.24 -31.77 -11.19
C GLY A 263 4.31 -30.95 -10.29
N ASN A 264 4.74 -30.54 -9.11
CA ASN A 264 3.98 -29.64 -8.25
C ASN A 264 4.67 -28.26 -8.18
N SER A 265 4.14 -27.29 -8.93
CA SER A 265 4.64 -25.92 -8.97
C SER A 265 3.82 -24.97 -8.09
N GLY A 266 2.90 -25.50 -7.28
CA GLY A 266 2.00 -24.71 -6.45
C GLY A 266 2.55 -24.43 -5.06
N PHE A 267 2.19 -23.27 -4.51
CA PHE A 267 2.33 -22.98 -3.09
C PHE A 267 1.00 -22.46 -2.54
N ARG A 268 0.77 -22.63 -1.24
CA ARG A 268 -0.51 -22.35 -0.55
C ARG A 268 -0.34 -21.46 0.66
N GLN A 269 0.89 -21.14 1.02
CA GLN A 269 1.18 -20.35 2.20
C GLN A 269 2.26 -19.32 1.88
N MET A 270 2.06 -18.11 2.35
CA MET A 270 3.04 -17.03 2.28
C MET A 270 3.25 -16.42 3.67
N SER A 271 4.43 -15.92 3.90
CA SER A 271 4.69 -15.07 5.06
C SER A 271 5.71 -13.98 4.74
N VAL A 272 5.75 -12.97 5.59
CA VAL A 272 6.79 -11.94 5.54
C VAL A 272 7.63 -12.04 6.80
N VAL A 273 8.95 -12.14 6.60
CA VAL A 273 9.93 -12.30 7.67
C VAL A 273 10.99 -11.21 7.57
N ILE A 274 11.29 -10.57 8.70
CA ILE A 274 12.35 -9.57 8.82
C ILE A 274 13.60 -10.25 9.37
N ASN A 275 14.73 -10.01 8.74
CA ASN A 275 16.06 -10.50 9.15
C ASN A 275 16.14 -12.01 9.43
N PRO A 276 15.65 -12.89 8.54
CA PRO A 276 15.94 -14.30 8.68
C PRO A 276 17.44 -14.55 8.60
N LEU A 277 17.92 -15.63 9.21
CA LEU A 277 19.34 -15.97 9.22
C LEU A 277 19.67 -17.01 8.17
N GLU A 278 20.88 -16.92 7.63
CA GLU A 278 21.46 -17.97 6.81
C GLU A 278 21.79 -19.21 7.68
N LYS A 279 21.60 -20.38 7.11
CA LYS A 279 21.98 -21.62 7.80
C LYS A 279 23.47 -21.67 8.04
N ARG A 280 23.86 -21.82 9.30
CA ARG A 280 25.25 -21.89 9.69
C ARG A 280 25.94 -23.15 9.14
N PRO A 281 27.12 -23.03 8.55
CA PRO A 281 27.91 -24.20 8.10
C PRO A 281 28.36 -25.07 9.27
N LEU A 282 28.60 -24.47 10.44
CA LEU A 282 28.98 -25.15 11.68
C LEU A 282 28.22 -24.52 12.87
N PRO A 283 27.92 -25.28 13.93
CA PRO A 283 27.25 -24.72 15.11
C PRO A 283 27.98 -23.55 15.78
N SER A 284 29.30 -23.48 15.63
CA SER A 284 30.16 -22.41 16.16
C SER A 284 30.29 -21.21 15.22
N SER A 285 29.72 -21.26 14.03
CA SER A 285 29.77 -20.13 13.10
C SER A 285 28.88 -18.99 13.62
N PRO A 286 29.28 -17.72 13.39
CA PRO A 286 28.42 -16.59 13.75
C PRO A 286 27.11 -16.61 12.96
N ASP A 287 26.08 -15.99 13.53
CA ASP A 287 24.81 -15.76 12.86
C ASP A 287 25.01 -14.72 11.75
N VAL A 288 24.46 -15.00 10.57
CA VAL A 288 24.52 -14.13 9.40
C VAL A 288 23.11 -13.86 8.93
N VAL A 289 22.74 -12.58 8.87
CA VAL A 289 21.45 -12.15 8.32
C VAL A 289 21.44 -12.39 6.81
N CYS A 290 20.32 -12.85 6.30
CA CYS A 290 20.12 -13.05 4.87
C CYS A 290 20.23 -11.74 4.10
N THR A 291 20.98 -11.73 3.00
CA THR A 291 21.20 -10.54 2.16
C THR A 291 20.97 -10.78 0.68
N LYS A 292 21.00 -12.06 0.21
CA LYS A 292 20.81 -12.41 -1.21
C LYS A 292 19.38 -12.15 -1.67
N GLU A 293 19.19 -12.09 -2.98
CA GLU A 293 17.87 -11.93 -3.63
C GLU A 293 16.90 -13.07 -3.32
N SER A 294 17.41 -14.29 -3.17
CA SER A 294 16.58 -15.45 -2.82
C SER A 294 17.36 -16.51 -2.06
N TYR A 295 16.62 -17.31 -1.32
CA TYR A 295 17.13 -18.45 -0.55
C TYR A 295 16.25 -19.67 -0.74
N LYS A 296 16.88 -20.84 -0.88
CA LYS A 296 16.21 -22.14 -0.75
C LYS A 296 16.05 -22.45 0.74
N LYS A 297 15.02 -23.23 1.09
CA LYS A 297 14.79 -23.67 2.49
C LYS A 297 16.07 -24.18 3.18
N LYS A 298 16.87 -24.99 2.47
CA LYS A 298 18.10 -25.59 3.03
C LYS A 298 19.21 -24.59 3.37
N GLU A 299 19.10 -23.36 2.86
CA GLU A 299 20.06 -22.27 3.08
C GLU A 299 19.64 -21.37 4.25
N LEU A 300 18.41 -21.53 4.75
CA LEU A 300 17.84 -20.74 5.85
C LEU A 300 17.95 -21.49 7.17
N GLU A 301 18.30 -20.76 8.22
CA GLU A 301 18.18 -21.24 9.60
C GLU A 301 16.72 -21.14 10.02
N GLY A 302 16.12 -22.27 10.39
CA GLY A 302 14.70 -22.33 10.74
C GLY A 302 14.37 -21.56 12.01
N HIS A 303 13.16 -20.98 12.05
CA HIS A 303 12.62 -20.23 13.20
C HIS A 303 13.46 -19.00 13.61
N THR A 304 14.08 -18.35 12.61
CA THR A 304 14.86 -17.13 12.82
C THR A 304 14.21 -15.93 12.16
N GLY A 305 14.61 -14.73 12.58
CA GLY A 305 13.97 -13.50 12.15
C GLY A 305 12.62 -13.26 12.82
N GLU A 306 11.99 -12.16 12.48
CA GLU A 306 10.67 -11.78 12.97
C GLU A 306 9.62 -11.98 11.87
N MET A 307 8.69 -12.89 12.09
CA MET A 307 7.57 -13.13 11.17
C MET A 307 6.45 -12.14 11.47
N ILE A 308 6.17 -11.25 10.53
CA ILE A 308 5.21 -10.14 10.71
C ILE A 308 3.91 -10.35 9.95
N TYR A 309 3.84 -11.36 9.09
CA TYR A 309 2.67 -11.65 8.28
C TYR A 309 2.62 -13.12 7.93
N ILE A 310 1.43 -13.71 7.99
CA ILE A 310 1.14 -15.09 7.54
C ILE A 310 -0.16 -15.06 6.74
N GLU A 311 -0.16 -15.68 5.58
CA GLU A 311 -1.32 -15.87 4.74
C GLU A 311 -1.44 -17.32 4.29
N ASN A 312 -2.61 -17.91 4.52
CA ASN A 312 -3.02 -19.17 3.93
C ASN A 312 -3.94 -18.87 2.76
N ARG A 313 -3.71 -19.49 1.62
CA ARG A 313 -4.42 -19.18 0.39
C ARG A 313 -4.75 -20.42 -0.43
N GLN A 314 -5.59 -20.26 -1.42
CA GLN A 314 -5.76 -21.25 -2.47
C GLN A 314 -4.43 -21.40 -3.25
N PRO A 315 -4.17 -22.58 -3.85
CA PRO A 315 -2.91 -22.85 -4.52
C PRO A 315 -2.68 -21.84 -5.66
N ILE A 316 -1.50 -21.23 -5.67
CA ILE A 316 -0.97 -20.55 -6.85
C ILE A 316 -0.08 -21.55 -7.56
N ILE A 317 -0.47 -21.91 -8.79
CA ILE A 317 0.30 -22.80 -9.65
C ILE A 317 1.15 -21.95 -10.56
N ARG A 318 2.47 -22.17 -10.51
CA ARG A 318 3.43 -21.42 -11.33
C ARG A 318 3.81 -22.20 -12.58
N ALA A 319 3.87 -21.51 -13.71
CA ALA A 319 4.60 -22.00 -14.87
C ALA A 319 6.10 -21.61 -14.76
N LEU A 320 6.97 -22.52 -15.16
CA LEU A 320 8.43 -22.33 -15.01
C LEU A 320 9.00 -21.17 -15.85
N ASP A 321 8.26 -20.69 -16.83
CA ASP A 321 8.63 -19.65 -17.80
C ASP A 321 7.96 -18.30 -17.52
N GLN A 322 7.21 -18.18 -16.42
CA GLN A 322 6.49 -16.97 -16.07
C GLN A 322 7.10 -16.29 -14.84
N VAL A 323 7.19 -14.96 -14.91
CA VAL A 323 7.42 -14.11 -13.75
C VAL A 323 6.08 -13.82 -13.13
N GLU A 324 5.90 -14.15 -11.87
CA GLU A 324 4.69 -13.84 -11.13
C GLU A 324 4.95 -12.67 -10.18
N GLU A 325 4.06 -11.67 -10.21
CA GLU A 325 4.05 -10.58 -9.26
C GLU A 325 3.13 -10.93 -8.09
N VAL A 326 3.69 -10.94 -6.89
CA VAL A 326 2.93 -11.01 -5.63
C VAL A 326 2.88 -9.64 -5.03
N SER A 327 1.66 -9.12 -4.83
CA SER A 327 1.43 -7.82 -4.19
C SER A 327 0.73 -8.03 -2.85
N LEU A 328 1.28 -7.45 -1.79
CA LEU A 328 0.73 -7.47 -0.45
C LEU A 328 0.46 -6.05 0.03
N MET A 329 -0.54 -5.88 0.90
CA MET A 329 -0.88 -4.59 1.51
C MET A 329 -0.91 -4.72 3.02
N PHE A 330 -0.25 -3.79 3.70
CA PHE A 330 -0.30 -3.63 5.15
C PHE A 330 -1.04 -2.34 5.47
N GLU A 331 -2.08 -2.47 6.26
CA GLU A 331 -2.78 -1.33 6.86
C GLU A 331 -2.32 -1.14 8.30
N PHE A 332 -1.86 0.08 8.62
CA PHE A 332 -1.34 0.47 9.93
C PHE A 332 -2.40 1.16 10.79
#